data_27f80a1ab8520086fb12a8b807596ae5
#
_entry.id   27f80a1ab8520086fb12a8b807596ae5
#
_cell.length_a   1.000
_cell.length_b   1.000
_cell.length_c   1.000
_cell.angle_alpha   90.00
_cell.angle_beta   90.00
_cell.angle_gamma   90.00
#
_symmetry.space_group_name_H-M   'P 1'
#
loop_
_entity.id
_entity.type
_entity.pdbx_description
1 polymer ?
#
loop_
_entity_poly.entity_id
_entity_poly.type
_entity_poly.pdbx_seq_one_letter_code
_entity_poly.pdbx_strand_id
1 'polypeptide(L)'
;MSSKHILKLPNVTLIALGSTNIEGMYRALEHSQQGIEWGAVKLITEMQCKTIDEWNHAIIFDLRRFVDTDYCMLVHPDGFVVHPESWRPEFLNYDYIGAPWPLPTDTYSYRTPDGEIVRVGNSVSIRSRRILNLPFDLEFAWRSYYGNTHEDGFLTCHNRRLLQHFGCKFASIEVAKYFSREMEIPENQDVDKPFAFHLHDTLPGRNEQYRALMV
;
A
#
# COMPACT_ATOMS: atom_id res chain seq x y z
N MET A 1 -25.09 23.62 -10.52
CA MET A 1 -24.10 22.54 -10.69
C MET A 1 -23.09 22.69 -9.54
N SER A 2 -23.10 21.80 -8.57
CA SER A 2 -22.11 21.85 -7.47
C SER A 2 -20.73 21.56 -8.06
N SER A 3 -19.79 22.47 -7.92
CA SER A 3 -18.38 22.21 -8.28
C SER A 3 -17.91 21.01 -7.45
N LYS A 4 -17.62 19.86 -8.08
CA LYS A 4 -16.99 18.74 -7.38
C LYS A 4 -15.69 19.27 -6.78
N HIS A 5 -15.59 19.22 -5.46
CA HIS A 5 -14.37 19.61 -4.76
C HIS A 5 -13.28 18.61 -5.13
N ILE A 6 -12.21 19.08 -5.77
CA ILE A 6 -11.04 18.25 -6.11
C ILE A 6 -10.13 18.21 -4.89
N LEU A 7 -9.83 17.02 -4.41
CA LEU A 7 -8.83 16.80 -3.37
C LEU A 7 -7.43 17.08 -3.96
N LYS A 8 -6.62 17.89 -3.27
CA LYS A 8 -5.25 18.19 -3.71
C LYS A 8 -4.23 17.51 -2.80
N LEU A 9 -3.38 16.67 -3.38
CA LEU A 9 -2.32 15.92 -2.71
C LEU A 9 -0.94 16.20 -3.36
N PRO A 10 -0.45 17.47 -3.33
CA PRO A 10 0.78 17.86 -4.03
C PRO A 10 2.03 17.13 -3.50
N ASN A 11 1.98 16.62 -2.28
CA ASN A 11 3.10 15.93 -1.62
C ASN A 11 3.09 14.41 -1.86
N VAL A 12 2.17 13.88 -2.68
CA VAL A 12 2.03 12.44 -2.91
C VAL A 12 2.19 12.12 -4.39
N THR A 13 3.11 11.22 -4.72
CA THR A 13 3.20 10.59 -6.04
C THR A 13 2.28 9.37 -6.09
N LEU A 14 1.29 9.37 -6.98
CA LEU A 14 0.54 8.18 -7.34
C LEU A 14 1.41 7.33 -8.27
N ILE A 15 1.62 6.04 -7.94
CA ILE A 15 2.54 5.19 -8.69
C ILE A 15 2.05 3.75 -8.81
N ALA A 16 2.22 3.19 -10.00
CA ALA A 16 2.13 1.76 -10.28
C ALA A 16 3.44 1.30 -10.92
N LEU A 17 3.93 0.11 -10.54
CA LEU A 17 5.18 -0.46 -11.02
C LEU A 17 5.00 -1.93 -11.38
N GLY A 18 5.45 -2.32 -12.57
CA GLY A 18 5.44 -3.71 -13.01
C GLY A 18 5.72 -3.85 -14.51
N SER A 19 5.94 -5.08 -14.94
CA SER A 19 6.19 -5.43 -16.36
C SER A 19 5.08 -6.29 -16.97
N THR A 20 4.10 -6.68 -16.17
CA THR A 20 2.92 -7.47 -16.59
C THR A 20 1.63 -6.69 -16.30
N ASN A 21 0.54 -6.99 -16.99
CA ASN A 21 -0.75 -6.33 -16.82
C ASN A 21 -0.67 -4.79 -16.82
N ILE A 22 0.09 -4.24 -17.78
CA ILE A 22 0.33 -2.78 -17.91
C ILE A 22 -0.99 -2.01 -18.07
N GLU A 23 -1.94 -2.58 -18.81
CA GLU A 23 -3.25 -1.96 -19.02
C GLU A 23 -4.06 -1.88 -17.72
N GLY A 24 -4.01 -2.93 -16.89
CA GLY A 24 -4.63 -2.91 -15.57
C GLY A 24 -4.01 -1.87 -14.64
N MET A 25 -2.69 -1.71 -14.67
CA MET A 25 -2.00 -0.63 -13.94
C MET A 25 -2.41 0.76 -14.43
N TYR A 26 -2.54 0.93 -15.74
CA TYR A 26 -3.00 2.19 -16.32
C TYR A 26 -4.42 2.53 -15.84
N ARG A 27 -5.35 1.56 -15.88
CA ARG A 27 -6.72 1.74 -15.35
C ARG A 27 -6.73 2.07 -13.85
N ALA A 28 -5.90 1.40 -13.05
CA ALA A 28 -5.78 1.70 -11.62
C ALA A 28 -5.35 3.15 -11.37
N LEU A 29 -4.40 3.65 -12.16
CA LEU A 29 -3.96 5.05 -12.10
C LEU A 29 -5.07 6.00 -12.56
N GLU A 30 -5.81 5.69 -13.64
CA GLU A 30 -6.93 6.52 -14.10
C GLU A 30 -8.04 6.62 -13.06
N HIS A 31 -8.43 5.51 -12.45
CA HIS A 31 -9.43 5.50 -11.37
C HIS A 31 -8.96 6.31 -10.17
N SER A 32 -7.71 6.13 -9.76
CA SER A 32 -7.13 6.83 -8.62
C SER A 32 -6.97 8.34 -8.83
N GLN A 33 -7.06 8.83 -10.07
CA GLN A 33 -7.04 10.26 -10.39
C GLN A 33 -8.44 10.90 -10.35
N GLN A 34 -9.50 10.11 -10.27
CA GLN A 34 -10.86 10.66 -10.26
C GLN A 34 -11.12 11.45 -8.97
N GLY A 35 -11.25 12.77 -9.12
CA GLY A 35 -11.49 13.69 -8.01
C GLY A 35 -10.26 14.02 -7.16
N ILE A 36 -9.06 13.60 -7.57
CA ILE A 36 -7.79 13.88 -6.89
C ILE A 36 -6.76 14.48 -7.87
N GLU A 37 -6.13 15.57 -7.43
CA GLU A 37 -4.94 16.15 -8.06
C GLU A 37 -3.70 15.73 -7.25
N TRP A 38 -2.92 14.81 -7.81
CA TRP A 38 -1.70 14.28 -7.22
C TRP A 38 -0.49 15.16 -7.54
N GLY A 39 0.55 15.15 -6.69
CA GLY A 39 1.82 15.84 -6.97
C GLY A 39 2.54 15.30 -8.20
N ALA A 40 2.43 14.01 -8.45
CA ALA A 40 2.87 13.36 -9.69
C ALA A 40 2.06 12.07 -9.90
N VAL A 41 1.99 11.59 -11.15
CA VAL A 41 1.42 10.27 -11.49
C VAL A 41 2.44 9.54 -12.35
N LYS A 42 2.80 8.32 -11.96
CA LYS A 42 3.85 7.54 -12.62
C LYS A 42 3.41 6.09 -12.87
N LEU A 43 3.61 5.64 -14.10
CA LEU A 43 3.55 4.24 -14.49
C LEU A 43 4.98 3.78 -14.84
N ILE A 44 5.53 2.87 -14.05
CA ILE A 44 6.90 2.38 -14.20
C ILE A 44 6.86 0.99 -14.81
N THR A 45 7.30 0.87 -16.05
CA THR A 45 7.28 -0.38 -16.84
C THR A 45 8.67 -0.86 -17.25
N GLU A 46 9.70 -0.04 -17.06
CA GLU A 46 11.09 -0.39 -17.39
C GLU A 46 11.73 -1.40 -16.44
N MET A 47 11.16 -1.60 -15.27
CA MET A 47 11.62 -2.62 -14.33
C MET A 47 11.15 -4.00 -14.80
N GLN A 48 12.09 -4.81 -15.33
CA GLN A 48 11.81 -6.14 -15.90
C GLN A 48 11.60 -7.20 -14.82
N CYS A 49 10.57 -7.03 -13.99
CA CYS A 49 10.22 -7.98 -12.94
C CYS A 49 9.49 -9.19 -13.57
N LYS A 50 10.14 -10.35 -13.60
CA LYS A 50 9.59 -11.60 -14.18
C LYS A 50 8.89 -12.46 -13.12
N THR A 51 9.23 -12.26 -11.86
CA THR A 51 8.68 -13.00 -10.73
C THR A 51 8.15 -12.04 -9.68
N ILE A 52 7.29 -12.56 -8.79
CA ILE A 52 6.79 -11.79 -7.66
C ILE A 52 7.92 -11.38 -6.70
N ASP A 53 8.95 -12.21 -6.55
CA ASP A 53 10.11 -11.91 -5.71
C ASP A 53 10.92 -10.73 -6.27
N GLU A 54 11.19 -10.72 -7.58
CA GLU A 54 11.83 -9.59 -8.27
C GLU A 54 11.02 -8.31 -8.15
N TRP A 55 9.69 -8.41 -8.26
CA TRP A 55 8.79 -7.28 -8.08
C TRP A 55 8.85 -6.75 -6.64
N ASN A 56 8.73 -7.61 -5.64
CA ASN A 56 8.83 -7.25 -4.24
C ASN A 56 10.18 -6.58 -3.93
N HIS A 57 11.28 -7.11 -4.47
CA HIS A 57 12.62 -6.51 -4.35
C HIS A 57 12.66 -5.10 -4.95
N ALA A 58 12.12 -4.92 -6.16
CA ALA A 58 12.08 -3.62 -6.82
C ALA A 58 11.27 -2.59 -6.02
N ILE A 59 10.13 -3.00 -5.43
CA ILE A 59 9.33 -2.13 -4.56
C ILE A 59 10.12 -1.69 -3.33
N ILE A 60 10.94 -2.56 -2.74
CA ILE A 60 11.71 -2.23 -1.53
C ILE A 60 12.92 -1.35 -1.84
N PHE A 61 13.68 -1.65 -2.91
CA PHE A 61 14.98 -1.03 -3.11
C PHE A 61 15.02 0.00 -4.25
N ASP A 62 14.11 -0.11 -5.24
CA ASP A 62 14.16 0.73 -6.44
C ASP A 62 13.02 1.75 -6.52
N LEU A 63 11.85 1.49 -5.93
CA LEU A 63 10.68 2.39 -5.98
C LEU A 63 11.03 3.83 -5.59
N ARG A 64 11.92 4.02 -4.62
CA ARG A 64 12.43 5.32 -4.15
C ARG A 64 12.98 6.20 -5.27
N ARG A 65 13.52 5.61 -6.36
CA ARG A 65 14.11 6.32 -7.50
C ARG A 65 13.09 7.06 -8.35
N PHE A 66 11.84 6.67 -8.22
CA PHE A 66 10.72 7.21 -9.00
C PHE A 66 9.81 8.16 -8.21
N VAL A 67 10.11 8.38 -6.93
CA VAL A 67 9.29 9.22 -6.04
C VAL A 67 10.01 10.51 -5.74
N ASP A 68 9.50 11.64 -6.24
CA ASP A 68 10.09 12.97 -6.04
C ASP A 68 9.40 13.77 -4.92
N THR A 69 8.22 13.33 -4.48
CA THR A 69 7.42 13.93 -3.41
C THR A 69 7.74 13.32 -2.03
N ASP A 70 7.13 13.84 -0.97
CA ASP A 70 7.34 13.34 0.39
C ASP A 70 6.78 11.94 0.62
N TYR A 71 5.75 11.56 -0.16
CA TYR A 71 5.07 10.28 -0.08
C TYR A 71 4.82 9.70 -1.46
N CYS A 72 4.59 8.38 -1.52
CA CYS A 72 3.94 7.76 -2.66
C CYS A 72 2.68 7.01 -2.23
N MET A 73 1.69 6.95 -3.12
CA MET A 73 0.56 6.03 -3.09
C MET A 73 0.83 4.93 -4.11
N LEU A 74 1.14 3.72 -3.65
CA LEU A 74 1.33 2.55 -4.50
C LEU A 74 -0.03 1.91 -4.78
N VAL A 75 -0.31 1.67 -6.06
CA VAL A 75 -1.54 1.04 -6.54
C VAL A 75 -1.22 -0.13 -7.47
N HIS A 76 -2.20 -1.03 -7.62
CA HIS A 76 -2.12 -2.28 -8.38
C HIS A 76 -3.28 -2.41 -9.35
N PRO A 77 -3.21 -3.31 -10.35
CA PRO A 77 -4.33 -3.60 -11.23
C PRO A 77 -5.61 -4.02 -10.48
N ASP A 78 -5.46 -4.64 -9.31
CA ASP A 78 -6.51 -5.19 -8.46
C ASP A 78 -6.68 -4.44 -7.13
N GLY A 79 -6.05 -3.24 -7.01
CA GLY A 79 -6.16 -2.43 -5.80
C GLY A 79 -5.76 -0.96 -6.02
N PHE A 80 -6.72 -0.04 -5.83
CA PHE A 80 -6.54 1.38 -6.11
C PHE A 80 -7.56 2.25 -5.35
N VAL A 81 -7.48 3.57 -5.52
CA VAL A 81 -8.38 4.53 -4.87
C VAL A 81 -9.76 4.50 -5.53
N VAL A 82 -10.82 4.42 -4.71
CA VAL A 82 -12.22 4.35 -5.16
C VAL A 82 -13.12 5.41 -4.53
N HIS A 83 -12.78 5.92 -3.35
CA HIS A 83 -13.57 6.93 -2.64
C HIS A 83 -12.70 8.12 -2.23
N PRO A 84 -12.41 9.06 -3.15
CA PRO A 84 -11.60 10.25 -2.83
C PRO A 84 -12.20 11.10 -1.71
N GLU A 85 -13.53 11.08 -1.55
CA GLU A 85 -14.24 11.77 -0.47
C GLU A 85 -13.93 11.21 0.92
N SER A 86 -13.40 9.98 1.00
CA SER A 86 -13.01 9.31 2.25
C SER A 86 -11.58 9.63 2.68
N TRP A 87 -10.88 10.49 1.95
CA TRP A 87 -9.56 10.95 2.33
C TRP A 87 -9.55 11.59 3.72
N ARG A 88 -8.54 11.24 4.51
CA ARG A 88 -8.28 11.84 5.82
C ARG A 88 -6.84 12.38 5.84
N PRO A 89 -6.64 13.67 6.20
CA PRO A 89 -5.29 14.26 6.25
C PRO A 89 -4.34 13.49 7.17
N GLU A 90 -4.87 12.81 8.19
CA GLU A 90 -4.10 12.02 9.15
C GLU A 90 -3.37 10.83 8.52
N PHE A 91 -3.74 10.38 7.30
CA PHE A 91 -3.04 9.30 6.59
C PHE A 91 -1.57 9.66 6.33
N LEU A 92 -1.25 10.95 6.16
CA LEU A 92 0.11 11.44 5.98
C LEU A 92 0.90 11.65 7.30
N ASN A 93 0.32 11.30 8.46
CA ASN A 93 1.05 11.32 9.73
C ASN A 93 1.92 10.07 9.94
N TYR A 94 1.84 9.11 9.04
CA TYR A 94 2.52 7.82 9.11
C TYR A 94 3.51 7.66 7.97
N ASP A 95 4.58 6.92 8.23
CA ASP A 95 5.54 6.53 7.18
C ASP A 95 5.03 5.35 6.37
N TYR A 96 4.12 4.55 6.96
CA TYR A 96 3.43 3.46 6.27
C TYR A 96 1.97 3.37 6.74
N ILE A 97 1.05 3.34 5.78
CA ILE A 97 -0.35 2.98 5.97
C ILE A 97 -0.81 2.11 4.81
N GLY A 98 -1.44 0.98 5.11
CA GLY A 98 -2.06 0.04 4.18
C GLY A 98 -3.38 -0.48 4.74
N ALA A 99 -3.84 -1.64 4.28
CA ALA A 99 -5.07 -2.25 4.78
C ALA A 99 -4.87 -2.95 6.14
N PRO A 100 -5.91 -3.01 6.97
CA PRO A 100 -5.92 -3.85 8.16
C PRO A 100 -5.82 -5.33 7.82
N TRP A 101 -5.02 -6.07 8.59
CA TRP A 101 -4.92 -7.51 8.54
C TRP A 101 -5.75 -8.20 9.64
N PRO A 102 -6.25 -9.42 9.41
CA PRO A 102 -6.92 -10.21 10.43
C PRO A 102 -5.95 -10.61 11.54
N LEU A 103 -6.48 -11.07 12.66
CA LEU A 103 -5.66 -11.77 13.65
C LEU A 103 -5.15 -13.07 13.02
N PRO A 104 -3.84 -13.37 13.13
CA PRO A 104 -3.31 -14.62 12.60
C PRO A 104 -3.86 -15.82 13.34
N THR A 105 -4.14 -16.89 12.60
CA THR A 105 -4.57 -18.18 13.15
C THR A 105 -3.42 -19.14 13.40
N ASP A 106 -2.20 -18.74 13.01
CA ASP A 106 -0.95 -19.47 13.18
C ASP A 106 0.03 -18.71 14.09
N THR A 107 1.22 -19.26 14.29
CA THR A 107 2.25 -18.71 15.18
C THR A 107 3.29 -17.85 14.47
N TYR A 108 3.20 -17.67 13.16
CA TYR A 108 4.23 -16.99 12.35
C TYR A 108 3.71 -15.84 11.49
N SER A 109 2.46 -15.90 11.00
CA SER A 109 1.90 -14.86 10.13
C SER A 109 1.72 -13.54 10.86
N TYR A 110 1.86 -12.44 10.12
CA TYR A 110 1.62 -11.07 10.61
C TYR A 110 2.32 -10.75 11.93
N ARG A 111 3.59 -11.15 12.06
CA ARG A 111 4.36 -10.94 13.28
C ARG A 111 5.73 -10.33 13.00
N THR A 112 6.19 -9.56 13.98
CA THR A 112 7.60 -9.18 14.05
C THR A 112 8.46 -10.38 14.48
N PRO A 113 9.80 -10.35 14.28
CA PRO A 113 10.69 -11.42 14.73
C PRO A 113 10.63 -11.71 16.23
N ASP A 114 10.25 -10.74 17.06
CA ASP A 114 10.05 -10.88 18.51
C ASP A 114 8.61 -11.26 18.88
N GLY A 115 7.75 -11.57 17.91
CA GLY A 115 6.44 -12.16 18.11
C GLY A 115 5.28 -11.17 18.27
N GLU A 116 5.51 -9.85 18.16
CA GLU A 116 4.41 -8.86 18.18
C GLU A 116 3.51 -9.03 16.95
N ILE A 117 2.21 -9.04 17.16
CA ILE A 117 1.22 -9.13 16.08
C ILE A 117 1.13 -7.78 15.37
N VAL A 118 1.31 -7.81 14.06
CA VAL A 118 1.14 -6.66 13.17
C VAL A 118 -0.25 -6.73 12.53
N ARG A 119 -1.00 -5.64 12.63
CA ARG A 119 -2.40 -5.58 12.20
C ARG A 119 -2.62 -4.66 10.99
N VAL A 120 -1.56 -4.11 10.39
CA VAL A 120 -1.63 -3.22 9.22
C VAL A 120 -0.47 -3.51 8.29
N GLY A 121 -0.80 -3.80 7.04
CA GLY A 121 0.15 -4.04 5.97
C GLY A 121 -0.50 -3.76 4.61
N ASN A 122 -0.26 -4.62 3.63
CA ASN A 122 -0.78 -4.56 2.28
C ASN A 122 0.02 -3.69 1.31
N SER A 123 0.10 -4.14 0.06
CA SER A 123 0.85 -3.45 -1.00
C SER A 123 0.20 -2.13 -1.41
N VAL A 124 -1.14 -2.08 -1.49
CA VAL A 124 -1.88 -0.82 -1.71
C VAL A 124 -1.74 0.06 -0.49
N SER A 125 -0.81 1.01 -0.55
CA SER A 125 -0.32 1.72 0.65
C SER A 125 0.20 3.11 0.33
N ILE A 126 0.18 3.99 1.34
CA ILE A 126 1.00 5.20 1.33
C ILE A 126 2.30 4.91 2.08
N ARG A 127 3.41 5.34 1.48
CA ARG A 127 4.76 5.21 2.02
C ARG A 127 5.48 6.55 1.97
N SER A 128 6.09 6.96 3.08
CA SER A 128 6.91 8.17 3.11
C SER A 128 8.23 7.97 2.37
N ARG A 129 8.85 9.05 1.94
CA ARG A 129 10.22 9.03 1.41
C ARG A 129 11.21 8.42 2.41
N ARG A 130 10.99 8.61 3.71
CA ARG A 130 11.82 8.02 4.77
C ARG A 130 11.81 6.50 4.67
N ILE A 131 10.63 5.87 4.70
CA ILE A 131 10.54 4.40 4.67
C ILE A 131 10.97 3.81 3.33
N LEU A 132 10.88 4.57 2.23
CA LEU A 132 11.38 4.15 0.93
C LEU A 132 12.92 4.14 0.86
N ASN A 133 13.60 5.07 1.54
CA ASN A 133 15.05 5.20 1.48
C ASN A 133 15.77 4.27 2.46
N LEU A 134 15.25 4.10 3.67
CA LEU A 134 15.92 3.36 4.75
C LEU A 134 16.40 1.94 4.37
N PRO A 135 15.64 1.11 3.64
CA PRO A 135 16.10 -0.22 3.25
C PRO A 135 17.38 -0.18 2.41
N PHE A 136 17.50 0.79 1.52
CA PHE A 136 18.70 0.99 0.71
C PHE A 136 19.83 1.63 1.53
N ASP A 137 19.57 2.70 2.25
CA ASP A 137 20.56 3.49 2.98
C ASP A 137 21.23 2.66 4.11
N LEU A 138 20.49 1.72 4.67
CA LEU A 138 20.96 0.84 5.75
C LEU A 138 21.32 -0.57 5.25
N GLU A 139 21.36 -0.78 3.92
CA GLU A 139 21.73 -2.05 3.29
C GLU A 139 20.95 -3.26 3.86
N PHE A 140 19.61 -3.13 3.95
CA PHE A 140 18.79 -4.23 4.45
C PHE A 140 18.99 -5.49 3.61
N ALA A 141 19.27 -6.61 4.27
CA ALA A 141 19.40 -7.88 3.58
C ALA A 141 18.04 -8.34 3.04
N TRP A 142 17.95 -8.53 1.71
CA TRP A 142 16.80 -9.17 1.09
C TRP A 142 16.82 -10.66 1.40
N ARG A 143 15.89 -11.09 2.21
CA ARG A 143 15.78 -12.51 2.59
C ARG A 143 14.34 -12.84 2.95
N SER A 144 13.93 -14.08 2.70
CA SER A 144 12.66 -14.58 3.14
C SER A 144 12.62 -14.74 4.65
N TYR A 145 11.43 -14.56 5.19
CA TYR A 145 11.11 -14.86 6.58
C TYR A 145 9.97 -15.89 6.56
N TYR A 146 10.19 -17.05 7.13
CA TYR A 146 9.30 -18.22 7.00
C TYR A 146 8.96 -18.57 5.53
N GLY A 147 9.93 -18.42 4.63
CA GLY A 147 9.73 -18.71 3.20
C GLY A 147 8.96 -17.64 2.42
N ASN A 148 8.67 -16.49 3.03
CA ASN A 148 7.91 -15.41 2.43
C ASN A 148 8.75 -14.14 2.29
N THR A 149 8.70 -13.51 1.12
CA THR A 149 9.45 -12.28 0.78
C THR A 149 8.52 -11.16 0.28
N HIS A 150 7.25 -11.15 0.69
CA HIS A 150 6.36 -10.05 0.35
C HIS A 150 6.84 -8.73 0.92
N GLU A 151 6.81 -7.69 0.12
CA GLU A 151 7.38 -6.39 0.40
C GLU A 151 6.70 -5.67 1.59
N ASP A 152 5.40 -5.85 1.75
CA ASP A 152 4.62 -5.31 2.85
C ASP A 152 5.00 -5.98 4.18
N GLY A 153 5.12 -7.33 4.20
CA GLY A 153 5.63 -8.08 5.35
C GLY A 153 7.09 -7.77 5.66
N PHE A 154 7.92 -7.55 4.62
CA PHE A 154 9.31 -7.15 4.80
C PHE A 154 9.42 -5.83 5.58
N LEU A 155 8.61 -4.82 5.23
CA LEU A 155 8.61 -3.53 5.92
C LEU A 155 7.88 -3.58 7.27
N THR A 156 6.64 -4.11 7.26
CA THR A 156 5.74 -3.96 8.41
C THR A 156 5.92 -5.00 9.50
N CYS A 157 6.46 -6.18 9.17
CA CYS A 157 6.73 -7.25 10.10
C CYS A 157 8.23 -7.40 10.37
N HIS A 158 9.00 -7.83 9.36
CA HIS A 158 10.38 -8.29 9.54
C HIS A 158 11.32 -7.19 9.98
N ASN A 159 11.21 -6.01 9.39
CA ASN A 159 12.08 -4.86 9.67
C ASN A 159 11.40 -3.76 10.49
N ARG A 160 10.18 -4.00 10.97
CA ARG A 160 9.39 -3.00 11.70
C ARG A 160 10.15 -2.35 12.85
N ARG A 161 10.79 -3.15 13.70
CA ARG A 161 11.52 -2.63 14.88
C ARG A 161 12.68 -1.74 14.49
N LEU A 162 13.41 -2.14 13.47
CA LEU A 162 14.53 -1.35 12.96
C LEU A 162 14.04 -0.04 12.35
N LEU A 163 12.99 -0.10 11.51
CA LEU A 163 12.39 1.10 10.92
C LEU A 163 11.83 2.05 11.99
N GLN A 164 11.18 1.52 13.05
CA GLN A 164 10.73 2.32 14.19
C GLN A 164 11.90 2.95 14.96
N HIS A 165 13.01 2.25 15.13
CA HIS A 165 14.22 2.80 15.73
C HIS A 165 14.75 4.01 14.95
N PHE A 166 14.62 4.00 13.63
CA PHE A 166 14.93 5.15 12.76
C PHE A 166 13.78 6.14 12.59
N GLY A 167 12.78 6.09 13.46
CA GLY A 167 11.69 7.07 13.59
C GLY A 167 10.52 6.85 12.63
N CYS A 168 10.43 5.72 11.92
CA CYS A 168 9.26 5.42 11.10
C CYS A 168 8.02 5.15 11.97
N LYS A 169 6.90 5.72 11.55
CA LYS A 169 5.58 5.57 12.17
C LYS A 169 4.69 4.70 11.28
N PHE A 170 4.12 3.67 11.87
CA PHE A 170 3.15 2.79 11.21
C PHE A 170 1.74 3.11 11.71
N ALA A 171 0.78 3.14 10.80
CA ALA A 171 -0.61 3.40 11.16
C ALA A 171 -1.16 2.32 12.10
N SER A 172 -2.05 2.73 13.01
CA SER A 172 -2.83 1.80 13.80
C SER A 172 -4.02 1.27 12.98
N ILE A 173 -4.60 0.15 13.41
CA ILE A 173 -5.77 -0.44 12.77
C ILE A 173 -6.96 0.54 12.77
N GLU A 174 -7.10 1.37 13.80
CA GLU A 174 -8.18 2.34 13.94
C GLU A 174 -8.15 3.43 12.86
N VAL A 175 -6.97 3.73 12.33
CA VAL A 175 -6.81 4.67 11.21
C VAL A 175 -6.81 3.91 9.88
N ALA A 176 -6.11 2.80 9.79
CA ALA A 176 -5.94 2.02 8.57
C ALA A 176 -7.27 1.48 8.00
N LYS A 177 -8.26 1.19 8.85
CA LYS A 177 -9.58 0.71 8.42
C LYS A 177 -10.33 1.68 7.49
N TYR A 178 -10.04 2.98 7.59
CA TYR A 178 -10.60 4.00 6.70
C TYR A 178 -9.76 4.22 5.45
N PHE A 179 -8.48 3.85 5.50
CA PHE A 179 -7.57 4.02 4.38
C PHE A 179 -7.82 2.99 3.29
N SER A 180 -7.72 1.70 3.61
CA SER A 180 -7.88 0.65 2.61
C SER A 180 -8.54 -0.58 3.20
N ARG A 181 -9.22 -1.36 2.35
CA ARG A 181 -9.77 -2.65 2.70
C ARG A 181 -9.26 -3.72 1.74
N GLU A 182 -8.65 -4.77 2.27
CA GLU A 182 -8.34 -6.00 1.56
C GLU A 182 -9.31 -7.12 2.00
N MET A 183 -9.38 -7.35 3.31
CA MET A 183 -10.23 -8.38 3.92
C MET A 183 -11.27 -7.74 4.84
N GLU A 184 -12.40 -8.43 5.00
CA GLU A 184 -13.38 -8.08 6.02
C GLU A 184 -12.95 -8.63 7.38
N ILE A 185 -12.81 -7.73 8.33
CA ILE A 185 -12.47 -8.05 9.71
C ILE A 185 -13.43 -7.30 10.64
N PRO A 186 -13.58 -7.72 11.91
CA PRO A 186 -14.50 -7.05 12.84
C PRO A 186 -14.30 -5.53 12.92
N GLU A 187 -13.04 -5.09 12.87
CA GLU A 187 -12.69 -3.68 13.03
C GLU A 187 -13.04 -2.77 11.84
N ASN A 188 -13.34 -3.33 10.65
CA ASN A 188 -13.70 -2.53 9.46
C ASN A 188 -15.14 -2.74 8.97
N GLN A 189 -15.97 -3.46 9.71
CA GLN A 189 -17.36 -3.72 9.35
C GLN A 189 -18.23 -2.45 9.28
N ASP A 190 -17.89 -1.44 10.07
CA ASP A 190 -18.54 -0.15 10.15
C ASP A 190 -18.09 0.84 9.06
N VAL A 191 -17.10 0.46 8.23
CA VAL A 191 -16.57 1.31 7.16
C VAL A 191 -17.15 0.88 5.81
N ASP A 192 -18.14 1.62 5.32
CA ASP A 192 -18.76 1.32 4.02
C ASP A 192 -17.87 1.74 2.85
N LYS A 193 -17.21 2.90 2.96
CA LYS A 193 -16.42 3.53 1.92
C LYS A 193 -14.98 3.74 2.38
N PRO A 194 -14.10 2.74 2.30
CA PRO A 194 -12.67 2.96 2.50
C PRO A 194 -12.11 3.82 1.36
N PHE A 195 -11.07 4.61 1.59
CA PHE A 195 -10.45 5.44 0.56
C PHE A 195 -9.94 4.60 -0.62
N ALA A 196 -9.30 3.46 -0.35
CA ALA A 196 -8.79 2.51 -1.34
C ALA A 196 -9.26 1.08 -1.03
N PHE A 197 -9.02 0.17 -1.95
CA PHE A 197 -9.21 -1.25 -1.74
C PHE A 197 -8.07 -2.05 -2.38
N HIS A 198 -7.97 -3.32 -2.00
CA HIS A 198 -7.19 -4.34 -2.70
C HIS A 198 -8.03 -5.62 -2.73
N LEU A 199 -8.15 -6.28 -3.89
CA LEU A 199 -8.83 -7.57 -3.95
C LEU A 199 -7.98 -8.65 -3.31
N HIS A 200 -8.63 -9.56 -2.62
CA HIS A 200 -8.03 -10.80 -2.15
C HIS A 200 -8.58 -11.96 -2.98
N ASP A 201 -7.71 -12.68 -3.67
CA ASP A 201 -8.11 -13.69 -4.66
C ASP A 201 -8.96 -14.84 -4.08
N THR A 202 -8.74 -15.15 -2.82
CA THR A 202 -9.36 -16.33 -2.17
C THR A 202 -10.53 -16.00 -1.25
N LEU A 203 -10.76 -14.74 -0.95
CA LEU A 203 -11.78 -14.28 0.00
C LEU A 203 -12.69 -13.24 -0.65
N PRO A 204 -13.79 -13.67 -1.30
CA PRO A 204 -14.79 -12.73 -1.79
C PRO A 204 -15.38 -11.95 -0.62
N GLY A 205 -15.53 -10.66 -0.79
CA GLY A 205 -16.06 -9.75 0.22
C GLY A 205 -16.66 -8.51 -0.42
N ARG A 206 -16.90 -7.46 0.37
CA ARG A 206 -17.48 -6.20 -0.13
C ARG A 206 -16.65 -5.55 -1.24
N ASN A 207 -15.35 -5.85 -1.35
CA ASN A 207 -14.49 -5.36 -2.44
C ASN A 207 -14.86 -5.94 -3.81
N GLU A 208 -15.61 -7.04 -3.87
CA GLU A 208 -16.07 -7.64 -5.13
C GLU A 208 -16.86 -6.64 -6.00
N GLN A 209 -17.55 -5.68 -5.37
CA GLN A 209 -18.24 -4.59 -6.08
C GLN A 209 -17.31 -3.75 -6.98
N TYR A 210 -16.01 -3.71 -6.69
CA TYR A 210 -15.02 -2.92 -7.47
C TYR A 210 -14.41 -3.71 -8.64
N ARG A 211 -14.69 -5.03 -8.75
CA ARG A 211 -14.14 -5.85 -9.83
C ARG A 211 -14.50 -5.32 -11.22
N ALA A 212 -15.68 -4.75 -11.37
CA ALA A 212 -16.11 -4.15 -12.63
C ALA A 212 -15.25 -2.93 -13.08
N LEU A 213 -14.52 -2.31 -12.16
CA LEU A 213 -13.64 -1.18 -12.45
C LEU A 213 -12.26 -1.63 -12.99
N MET A 214 -11.96 -2.92 -12.95
CA MET A 214 -10.67 -3.49 -13.34
C MET A 214 -10.64 -3.98 -14.79
N VAL A 215 -11.82 -3.98 -15.46
CA VAL A 215 -12.01 -4.53 -16.83
C VAL A 215 -11.93 -3.43 -17.87
#